data_a51306d8193aa4868d4a97fdae98d6af
#
_entry.id   a51306d8193aa4868d4a97fdae98d6af
#
_cell.length_a   1.000
_cell.length_b   1.000
_cell.length_c   1.000
_cell.angle_alpha   90.00
_cell.angle_beta   90.00
_cell.angle_gamma   90.00
#
_symmetry.space_group_name_H-M   'P 1'
#
loop_
_entity.id
_entity.type
_entity.pdbx_description
1 polymer ?
#
loop_
_entity_poly.entity_id
_entity_poly.type
_entity_poly.pdbx_seq_one_letter_code
_entity_poly.pdbx_strand_id
1 'polypeptide(L)'
;VRFLFENNVLDGDLRELTCSGAAVPLQPQVFDLLLYLVAQRARVVSKDDLISHIWSDRIVSDSALNSRINAARKALGDDGATQRLIKTIPRKGFRFVGDVREDVAATLAPVEPGPAPVRAVTDRPAIAVLAFENMSGDPAQEYFGDGISEDILTALSKQRWFMVIARNSSFTYKGRSVHIRQIAEELGVRYIVEGSVRKVDNGVRITAQLNDATTGSHLWAERYDRELVDVFGVQDDITNAIVAAIEPQIHAAENFRADRKPPASLDAWDLLMRALSHYWRVTQQDHKAAQALLERAISIDSNYGQALSVLAASHMFGVHLGWAELATTVPIAEAAALAAVRHDHEDAWAHAALGSVFFSTRRLSDALSEFEQALALNPNFSLAQGYYALALSYAGRSGESFDAAQRAIRLSPRDPSLAIYYGIAGYARFTERHYDEAIALAREAIRHRGDLTGAYRVLAVSAGMTGDGALAEMALGELRRTQPNISLHWIATQLPWASDADREHYLEGFRRAGLG
;
A
#
# COMPACT_ATOMS: atom_id res chain seq x y z
N VAL A 1 -5.85 -13.51 25.80
CA VAL A 1 -6.01 -14.08 27.17
C VAL A 1 -6.83 -13.14 28.03
N ARG A 2 -7.91 -13.67 28.66
CA ARG A 2 -8.80 -12.90 29.56
C ARG A 2 -8.58 -13.29 31.00
N PHE A 3 -8.42 -12.30 31.85
CA PHE A 3 -8.29 -12.49 33.28
C PHE A 3 -9.52 -11.90 33.99
N LEU A 4 -10.19 -12.74 34.79
CA LEU A 4 -11.34 -12.34 35.60
C LEU A 4 -10.93 -12.32 37.07
N PHE A 5 -11.18 -11.19 37.73
CA PHE A 5 -10.92 -11.05 39.17
C PHE A 5 -11.89 -10.03 39.78
N GLU A 6 -12.55 -10.44 40.84
CA GLU A 6 -13.66 -9.67 41.44
C GLU A 6 -14.72 -9.31 40.37
N ASN A 7 -14.99 -8.00 40.19
CA ASN A 7 -15.91 -7.49 39.16
C ASN A 7 -15.17 -6.94 37.93
N ASN A 8 -13.88 -7.27 37.78
CA ASN A 8 -13.04 -6.79 36.68
C ASN A 8 -12.79 -7.91 35.65
N VAL A 9 -12.80 -7.50 34.39
CA VAL A 9 -12.32 -8.32 33.27
C VAL A 9 -11.18 -7.56 32.59
N LEU A 10 -9.99 -8.14 32.60
CA LEU A 10 -8.84 -7.61 31.90
C LEU A 10 -8.60 -8.46 30.64
N ASP A 11 -8.89 -7.88 29.48
CA ASP A 11 -8.76 -8.55 28.19
C ASP A 11 -7.43 -8.14 27.53
N GLY A 12 -6.49 -9.07 27.48
CA GLY A 12 -5.16 -8.82 26.90
C GLY A 12 -5.20 -8.65 25.38
N ASP A 13 -6.15 -9.30 24.70
CA ASP A 13 -6.25 -9.30 23.23
C ASP A 13 -6.95 -8.01 22.73
N LEU A 14 -8.01 -7.59 23.43
CA LEU A 14 -8.71 -6.32 23.14
C LEU A 14 -8.01 -5.12 23.78
N ARG A 15 -7.04 -5.33 24.68
CA ARG A 15 -6.38 -4.28 25.48
C ARG A 15 -7.37 -3.42 26.28
N GLU A 16 -8.38 -4.05 26.86
CA GLU A 16 -9.46 -3.39 27.60
C GLU A 16 -9.55 -3.89 29.03
N LEU A 17 -9.86 -2.95 29.96
CA LEU A 17 -10.29 -3.24 31.31
C LEU A 17 -11.78 -2.89 31.44
N THR A 18 -12.60 -3.83 31.87
CA THR A 18 -13.98 -3.55 32.25
C THR A 18 -14.17 -3.81 33.75
N CYS A 19 -14.91 -2.91 34.41
CA CYS A 19 -15.31 -3.05 35.81
C CYS A 19 -16.84 -3.07 35.88
N SER A 20 -17.40 -4.15 36.40
CA SER A 20 -18.88 -4.34 36.48
C SER A 20 -19.59 -4.15 35.12
N GLY A 21 -18.93 -4.56 34.01
CA GLY A 21 -19.45 -4.44 32.65
C GLY A 21 -19.26 -3.08 31.98
N ALA A 22 -18.69 -2.08 32.67
CA ALA A 22 -18.36 -0.78 32.10
C ALA A 22 -16.86 -0.69 31.75
N ALA A 23 -16.55 -0.17 30.55
CA ALA A 23 -15.16 0.02 30.12
C ALA A 23 -14.47 1.11 30.97
N VAL A 24 -13.25 0.80 31.44
CA VAL A 24 -12.41 1.73 32.21
C VAL A 24 -11.28 2.19 31.31
N PRO A 25 -11.23 3.47 30.90
CA PRO A 25 -10.16 3.96 30.03
C PRO A 25 -8.82 3.97 30.76
N LEU A 26 -7.82 3.31 30.16
CA LEU A 26 -6.45 3.23 30.67
C LEU A 26 -5.45 3.78 29.66
N GLN A 27 -4.43 4.46 30.19
CA GLN A 27 -3.25 4.78 29.36
C GLN A 27 -2.52 3.48 28.99
N PRO A 28 -1.97 3.37 27.76
CA PRO A 28 -1.33 2.14 27.28
C PRO A 28 -0.32 1.52 28.26
N GLN A 29 0.57 2.34 28.81
CA GLN A 29 1.57 1.87 29.79
C GLN A 29 0.98 1.39 31.13
N VAL A 30 -0.17 1.94 31.54
CA VAL A 30 -0.88 1.49 32.75
C VAL A 30 -1.56 0.16 32.50
N PHE A 31 -2.10 -0.04 31.30
CA PHE A 31 -2.67 -1.29 30.86
C PHE A 31 -1.60 -2.41 30.81
N ASP A 32 -0.47 -2.14 30.15
CA ASP A 32 0.63 -3.10 30.03
C ASP A 32 1.21 -3.49 31.40
N LEU A 33 1.35 -2.52 32.30
CA LEU A 33 1.78 -2.75 33.67
C LEU A 33 0.80 -3.65 34.43
N LEU A 34 -0.51 -3.38 34.31
CA LEU A 34 -1.54 -4.17 34.96
C LEU A 34 -1.57 -5.60 34.41
N LEU A 35 -1.55 -5.74 33.09
CA LEU A 35 -1.55 -7.04 32.41
C LEU A 35 -0.35 -7.88 32.83
N TYR A 36 0.83 -7.28 32.89
CA TYR A 36 2.06 -7.95 33.31
C TYR A 36 1.99 -8.40 34.79
N LEU A 37 1.51 -7.54 35.69
CA LEU A 37 1.34 -7.88 37.10
C LEU A 37 0.34 -9.01 37.33
N VAL A 38 -0.76 -9.02 36.59
CA VAL A 38 -1.79 -10.09 36.66
C VAL A 38 -1.26 -11.39 36.10
N ALA A 39 -0.54 -11.35 34.98
CA ALA A 39 0.09 -12.55 34.39
C ALA A 39 1.18 -13.14 35.32
N GLN A 40 1.96 -12.28 36.00
CA GLN A 40 3.04 -12.69 36.92
C GLN A 40 2.60 -12.81 38.39
N ARG A 41 1.30 -12.96 38.69
CA ARG A 41 0.71 -12.97 40.04
C ARG A 41 1.30 -13.99 41.00
N ALA A 42 1.90 -15.06 40.47
CA ALA A 42 2.55 -16.09 41.27
C ALA A 42 3.83 -15.65 41.99
N ARG A 43 4.47 -14.53 41.50
CA ARG A 43 5.74 -14.02 42.04
C ARG A 43 5.70 -12.55 42.38
N VAL A 44 6.69 -12.06 43.09
CA VAL A 44 6.93 -10.62 43.21
C VAL A 44 7.65 -10.15 41.97
N VAL A 45 7.14 -9.12 41.31
CA VAL A 45 7.74 -8.48 40.13
C VAL A 45 8.63 -7.33 40.61
N SER A 46 9.90 -7.34 40.27
CA SER A 46 10.83 -6.29 40.64
C SER A 46 10.58 -4.99 39.86
N LYS A 47 11.15 -3.87 40.32
CA LYS A 47 11.09 -2.61 39.57
C LYS A 47 11.80 -2.74 38.23
N ASP A 48 12.93 -3.42 38.20
CA ASP A 48 13.73 -3.63 36.99
C ASP A 48 12.97 -4.49 35.99
N ASP A 49 12.28 -5.56 36.44
CA ASP A 49 11.40 -6.36 35.58
C ASP A 49 10.30 -5.50 34.91
N LEU A 50 9.68 -4.59 35.67
CA LEU A 50 8.64 -3.70 35.15
C LEU A 50 9.22 -2.70 34.15
N ILE A 51 10.38 -2.11 34.45
CA ILE A 51 11.02 -1.12 33.56
C ILE A 51 11.44 -1.79 32.26
N SER A 52 12.09 -2.96 32.33
CA SER A 52 12.52 -3.70 31.15
C SER A 52 11.32 -4.08 30.26
N HIS A 53 10.26 -4.63 30.87
CA HIS A 53 9.12 -5.12 30.11
C HIS A 53 8.24 -4.03 29.49
N ILE A 54 8.03 -2.92 30.20
CA ILE A 54 7.07 -1.86 29.79
C ILE A 54 7.73 -0.72 29.04
N TRP A 55 9.00 -0.40 29.34
CA TRP A 55 9.71 0.72 28.74
C TRP A 55 10.94 0.32 27.92
N SER A 56 11.13 -0.98 27.65
CA SER A 56 12.24 -1.50 26.83
C SER A 56 13.59 -0.91 27.28
N ASP A 57 13.87 -1.03 28.58
CA ASP A 57 15.10 -0.58 29.28
C ASP A 57 15.39 0.94 29.21
N ARG A 58 14.40 1.76 28.86
CA ARG A 58 14.56 3.22 28.98
C ARG A 58 14.67 3.63 30.44
N ILE A 59 15.48 4.66 30.72
CA ILE A 59 15.64 5.21 32.07
C ILE A 59 14.31 5.80 32.53
N VAL A 60 13.70 5.20 33.53
CA VAL A 60 12.45 5.65 34.14
C VAL A 60 12.70 5.97 35.61
N SER A 61 12.23 7.12 36.05
CA SER A 61 12.34 7.49 37.46
C SER A 61 11.40 6.67 38.35
N ASP A 62 11.80 6.42 39.60
CA ASP A 62 10.94 5.77 40.59
C ASP A 62 9.59 6.47 40.77
N SER A 63 9.56 7.79 40.65
CA SER A 63 8.31 8.56 40.72
C SER A 63 7.37 8.27 39.55
N ALA A 64 7.90 8.09 38.34
CA ALA A 64 7.11 7.77 37.16
C ALA A 64 6.52 6.36 37.27
N LEU A 65 7.31 5.37 37.71
CA LEU A 65 6.83 4.01 37.96
C LEU A 65 5.72 3.99 39.03
N ASN A 66 5.96 4.64 40.18
CA ASN A 66 4.96 4.72 41.24
C ASN A 66 3.66 5.43 40.78
N SER A 67 3.78 6.43 39.93
CA SER A 67 2.63 7.11 39.34
C SER A 67 1.76 6.15 38.49
N ARG A 68 2.39 5.24 37.69
CA ARG A 68 1.69 4.22 36.92
C ARG A 68 1.06 3.13 37.79
N ILE A 69 1.74 2.70 38.86
CA ILE A 69 1.18 1.77 39.86
C ILE A 69 -0.06 2.37 40.53
N ASN A 70 -0.01 3.65 40.92
CA ASN A 70 -1.16 4.32 41.51
C ASN A 70 -2.31 4.50 40.53
N ALA A 71 -2.01 4.77 39.26
CA ALA A 71 -3.04 4.82 38.22
C ALA A 71 -3.69 3.44 38.00
N ALA A 72 -2.93 2.36 37.99
CA ALA A 72 -3.44 0.99 37.91
C ALA A 72 -4.33 0.64 39.13
N ARG A 73 -3.91 0.98 40.34
CA ARG A 73 -4.74 0.81 41.54
C ARG A 73 -6.05 1.57 41.42
N LYS A 74 -5.99 2.84 41.08
CA LYS A 74 -7.18 3.68 40.94
C LYS A 74 -8.19 3.10 39.93
N ALA A 75 -7.69 2.56 38.83
CA ALA A 75 -8.53 1.93 37.80
C ALA A 75 -9.26 0.67 38.32
N LEU A 76 -8.67 -0.03 39.27
CA LEU A 76 -9.24 -1.23 39.90
C LEU A 76 -10.05 -0.91 41.18
N GLY A 77 -10.25 0.37 41.51
CA GLY A 77 -10.86 0.75 42.78
C GLY A 77 -10.03 0.31 44.00
N ASP A 78 -8.72 0.20 43.85
CA ASP A 78 -7.74 -0.06 44.90
C ASP A 78 -6.99 1.23 45.23
N ASP A 79 -6.40 1.31 46.42
CA ASP A 79 -5.63 2.47 46.85
C ASP A 79 -4.26 2.09 47.45
N GLY A 80 -3.41 3.11 47.66
CA GLY A 80 -2.08 2.90 48.22
C GLY A 80 -2.05 2.52 49.69
N ALA A 81 -3.17 2.72 50.41
CA ALA A 81 -3.27 2.41 51.84
C ALA A 81 -3.76 0.97 52.06
N THR A 82 -4.81 0.55 51.36
CA THR A 82 -5.39 -0.79 51.49
C THR A 82 -4.59 -1.85 50.71
N GLN A 83 -4.08 -1.48 49.52
CA GLN A 83 -3.29 -2.35 48.63
C GLN A 83 -3.92 -3.73 48.44
N ARG A 84 -5.22 -3.73 48.18
CA ARG A 84 -6.07 -4.90 48.15
C ARG A 84 -5.75 -5.84 46.97
N LEU A 85 -5.49 -5.27 45.81
CA LEU A 85 -5.20 -6.01 44.57
C LEU A 85 -3.73 -5.93 44.17
N ILE A 86 -3.09 -4.75 44.34
CA ILE A 86 -1.68 -4.57 44.01
C ILE A 86 -0.90 -4.21 45.27
N LYS A 87 -0.18 -5.19 45.82
CA LYS A 87 0.68 -5.01 47.01
C LYS A 87 2.06 -4.49 46.64
N THR A 88 2.55 -3.51 47.41
CA THR A 88 3.95 -3.13 47.41
C THR A 88 4.72 -4.01 48.40
N ILE A 89 5.74 -4.70 47.94
CA ILE A 89 6.66 -5.47 48.79
C ILE A 89 7.93 -4.65 49.00
N PRO A 90 8.17 -4.12 50.18
CA PRO A 90 9.30 -3.23 50.45
C PRO A 90 10.63 -3.80 49.98
N ARG A 91 11.41 -3.02 49.23
CA ARG A 91 12.72 -3.35 48.67
C ARG A 91 12.71 -4.50 47.63
N LYS A 92 11.55 -5.09 47.28
CA LYS A 92 11.45 -6.21 46.32
C LYS A 92 10.65 -5.88 45.09
N GLY A 93 9.62 -5.01 45.16
CA GLY A 93 8.80 -4.65 44.01
C GLY A 93 7.30 -4.69 44.29
N PHE A 94 6.52 -5.20 43.32
CA PHE A 94 5.06 -5.22 43.39
C PHE A 94 4.53 -6.64 43.11
N ARG A 95 3.37 -6.96 43.65
CA ARG A 95 2.70 -8.24 43.40
C ARG A 95 1.19 -8.03 43.29
N PHE A 96 0.58 -8.64 42.27
CA PHE A 96 -0.86 -8.77 42.21
C PHE A 96 -1.31 -9.90 43.14
N VAL A 97 -2.32 -9.63 44.00
CA VAL A 97 -2.75 -10.57 45.04
C VAL A 97 -4.25 -10.91 44.98
N GLY A 98 -4.97 -10.37 43.99
CA GLY A 98 -6.36 -10.74 43.74
C GLY A 98 -6.50 -12.20 43.30
N ASP A 99 -7.63 -12.83 43.61
CA ASP A 99 -7.98 -14.15 43.06
C ASP A 99 -8.32 -13.97 41.56
N VAL A 100 -7.50 -14.55 40.68
CA VAL A 100 -7.61 -14.42 39.23
C VAL A 100 -8.00 -15.74 38.61
N ARG A 101 -9.06 -15.77 37.86
CA ARG A 101 -9.41 -16.86 36.95
C ARG A 101 -9.02 -16.50 35.54
N GLU A 102 -8.34 -17.42 34.88
CA GLU A 102 -8.12 -17.31 33.43
C GLU A 102 -9.32 -17.91 32.72
N ASP A 103 -9.96 -17.12 31.87
CA ASP A 103 -11.02 -17.62 31.02
C ASP A 103 -10.39 -18.34 29.81
N VAL A 104 -9.98 -19.58 30.02
CA VAL A 104 -9.44 -20.47 28.99
C VAL A 104 -10.57 -21.17 28.23
N ALA A 105 -11.82 -20.98 28.65
CA ALA A 105 -12.98 -21.72 28.15
C ALA A 105 -13.51 -21.22 26.79
N ALA A 106 -12.85 -20.26 26.14
CA ALA A 106 -13.19 -19.90 24.77
C ALA A 106 -12.61 -20.87 23.71
N THR A 107 -11.90 -21.95 24.11
CA THR A 107 -11.18 -22.79 23.14
C THR A 107 -11.69 -24.25 23.00
N LEU A 108 -12.55 -24.78 23.86
CA LEU A 108 -13.01 -26.20 23.73
C LEU A 108 -14.43 -26.40 24.30
N ALA A 109 -15.47 -26.17 23.54
CA ALA A 109 -16.75 -26.84 23.64
C ALA A 109 -17.28 -27.16 22.23
N PRO A 110 -17.72 -28.40 21.91
CA PRO A 110 -18.34 -28.69 20.62
C PRO A 110 -19.71 -28.05 20.61
N VAL A 111 -19.85 -26.96 19.83
CA VAL A 111 -21.13 -26.31 19.55
C VAL A 111 -21.68 -26.98 18.30
N GLU A 112 -22.86 -27.61 18.39
CA GLU A 112 -23.68 -27.93 17.22
C GLU A 112 -23.94 -26.67 16.41
N PRO A 113 -23.99 -26.74 15.07
CA PRO A 113 -23.98 -25.57 14.21
C PRO A 113 -25.35 -24.88 14.21
N GLY A 114 -25.51 -23.90 15.08
CA GLY A 114 -26.47 -22.82 14.90
C GLY A 114 -25.84 -21.76 13.99
N PRO A 115 -26.64 -20.92 13.27
CA PRO A 115 -26.07 -19.95 12.34
C PRO A 115 -25.16 -18.99 13.10
N ALA A 116 -23.85 -19.09 12.83
CA ALA A 116 -22.84 -18.23 13.39
C ALA A 116 -23.12 -16.77 12.99
N PRO A 117 -22.96 -15.79 13.91
CA PRO A 117 -22.87 -14.40 13.51
C PRO A 117 -21.67 -14.30 12.57
N VAL A 118 -21.91 -13.81 11.37
CA VAL A 118 -20.88 -13.54 10.37
C VAL A 118 -19.87 -12.57 11.00
N ARG A 119 -18.79 -13.10 11.58
CA ARG A 119 -17.56 -12.34 11.71
C ARG A 119 -17.24 -11.95 10.28
N ALA A 120 -17.23 -10.67 9.99
CA ALA A 120 -16.55 -10.14 8.82
C ALA A 120 -15.06 -10.52 8.99
N VAL A 121 -14.72 -11.74 8.61
CA VAL A 121 -13.35 -12.10 8.27
C VAL A 121 -13.10 -11.24 7.06
N THR A 122 -12.31 -10.20 7.24
CA THR A 122 -11.70 -9.51 6.11
C THR A 122 -10.99 -10.61 5.34
N ASP A 123 -11.54 -10.98 4.20
CA ASP A 123 -11.06 -12.10 3.36
C ASP A 123 -9.76 -11.69 2.63
N ARG A 124 -9.04 -10.71 3.23
CA ARG A 124 -7.75 -10.22 2.75
C ARG A 124 -6.72 -11.33 2.89
N PRO A 125 -6.00 -11.64 1.82
CA PRO A 125 -4.96 -12.66 1.89
C PRO A 125 -3.87 -12.23 2.87
N ALA A 126 -3.45 -13.17 3.71
CA ALA A 126 -2.32 -12.97 4.61
C ALA A 126 -1.03 -13.45 3.96
N ILE A 127 0.06 -12.70 4.17
CA ILE A 127 1.39 -12.96 3.65
C ILE A 127 2.41 -12.98 4.80
N ALA A 128 3.35 -13.92 4.75
CA ALA A 128 4.52 -13.95 5.62
C ALA A 128 5.80 -13.77 4.79
N VAL A 129 6.76 -13.05 5.35
CA VAL A 129 8.12 -12.96 4.83
C VAL A 129 9.03 -13.75 5.76
N LEU A 130 9.61 -14.84 5.26
CA LEU A 130 10.58 -15.63 6.01
C LEU A 130 11.95 -14.96 6.00
N ALA A 131 12.79 -15.26 6.98
CA ALA A 131 14.17 -14.82 6.96
C ALA A 131 14.90 -15.38 5.73
N PHE A 132 15.54 -14.52 4.95
CA PHE A 132 16.31 -14.93 3.78
C PHE A 132 17.55 -15.70 4.22
N GLU A 133 17.81 -16.81 3.53
CA GLU A 133 18.90 -17.71 3.87
C GLU A 133 20.26 -17.11 3.45
N ASN A 134 21.21 -17.10 4.37
CA ASN A 134 22.57 -16.67 4.05
C ASN A 134 23.36 -17.81 3.37
N MET A 135 23.58 -17.68 2.08
CA MET A 135 24.36 -18.62 1.26
C MET A 135 25.79 -18.15 0.98
N SER A 136 26.28 -17.17 1.72
CA SER A 136 27.64 -16.61 1.52
C SER A 136 28.74 -17.49 2.11
N GLY A 137 28.40 -18.46 2.97
CA GLY A 137 29.38 -19.28 3.70
C GLY A 137 30.04 -18.57 4.89
N ASP A 138 29.74 -17.32 5.14
CA ASP A 138 30.24 -16.51 6.26
C ASP A 138 29.09 -16.14 7.19
N PRO A 139 29.07 -16.66 8.43
CA PRO A 139 28.01 -16.31 9.40
C PRO A 139 27.95 -14.82 9.72
N ALA A 140 29.05 -14.08 9.59
CA ALA A 140 29.07 -12.65 9.82
C ALA A 140 28.21 -11.85 8.81
N GLN A 141 27.76 -12.46 7.71
CA GLN A 141 26.88 -11.85 6.70
C GLN A 141 25.39 -12.10 6.95
N GLU A 142 25.02 -12.75 8.05
CA GLU A 142 23.63 -13.12 8.36
C GLU A 142 22.71 -11.90 8.50
N TYR A 143 23.25 -10.81 9.06
CA TYR A 143 22.54 -9.53 9.23
C TYR A 143 21.99 -8.97 7.91
N PHE A 144 22.64 -9.24 6.79
CA PHE A 144 22.23 -8.70 5.50
C PHE A 144 20.97 -9.40 4.98
N GLY A 145 20.87 -10.72 5.13
CA GLY A 145 19.65 -11.47 4.82
C GLY A 145 18.48 -11.09 5.71
N ASP A 146 18.75 -10.92 7.02
CA ASP A 146 17.74 -10.48 7.99
C ASP A 146 17.26 -9.06 7.67
N GLY A 147 18.17 -8.15 7.34
CA GLY A 147 17.85 -6.76 6.97
C GLY A 147 16.93 -6.69 5.75
N ILE A 148 17.28 -7.38 4.66
CA ILE A 148 16.42 -7.43 3.45
C ILE A 148 15.04 -7.99 3.76
N SER A 149 14.96 -9.06 4.56
CA SER A 149 13.66 -9.65 4.93
C SER A 149 12.80 -8.68 5.74
N GLU A 150 13.41 -7.92 6.65
CA GLU A 150 12.76 -6.91 7.48
C GLU A 150 12.31 -5.71 6.64
N ASP A 151 13.13 -5.26 5.69
CA ASP A 151 12.80 -4.18 4.77
C ASP A 151 11.64 -4.57 3.84
N ILE A 152 11.65 -5.79 3.29
CA ILE A 152 10.53 -6.33 2.48
C ILE A 152 9.25 -6.40 3.32
N LEU A 153 9.33 -6.93 4.55
CA LEU A 153 8.19 -7.01 5.46
C LEU A 153 7.63 -5.62 5.76
N THR A 154 8.51 -4.67 6.07
CA THR A 154 8.14 -3.28 6.35
C THR A 154 7.49 -2.62 5.13
N ALA A 155 8.04 -2.82 3.93
CA ALA A 155 7.49 -2.26 2.71
C ALA A 155 6.15 -2.90 2.31
N LEU A 156 6.01 -4.22 2.47
CA LEU A 156 4.73 -4.91 2.26
C LEU A 156 3.67 -4.50 3.28
N SER A 157 4.04 -4.17 4.52
CA SER A 157 3.10 -3.72 5.55
C SER A 157 2.43 -2.38 5.22
N LYS A 158 3.01 -1.59 4.30
CA LYS A 158 2.40 -0.38 3.76
C LYS A 158 1.31 -0.67 2.72
N GLN A 159 1.24 -1.92 2.22
CA GLN A 159 0.21 -2.34 1.28
C GLN A 159 -1.05 -2.75 2.03
N ARG A 160 -2.12 -1.98 1.90
CA ARG A 160 -3.39 -2.21 2.61
C ARG A 160 -4.20 -3.40 2.08
N TRP A 161 -3.75 -3.99 0.98
CA TRP A 161 -4.39 -5.13 0.31
C TRP A 161 -4.19 -6.46 1.01
N PHE A 162 -3.10 -6.58 1.80
CA PHE A 162 -2.70 -7.82 2.45
C PHE A 162 -2.57 -7.62 3.96
N MET A 163 -2.76 -8.70 4.70
CA MET A 163 -2.35 -8.76 6.10
C MET A 163 -0.93 -9.33 6.15
N VAL A 164 0.03 -8.54 6.62
CA VAL A 164 1.43 -8.97 6.74
C VAL A 164 1.68 -9.49 8.15
N ILE A 165 2.19 -10.72 8.25
CA ILE A 165 2.53 -11.34 9.53
C ILE A 165 3.77 -10.67 10.13
N ALA A 166 3.71 -10.37 11.42
CA ALA A 166 4.79 -9.72 12.14
C ALA A 166 6.10 -10.54 12.11
N ARG A 167 7.24 -9.83 12.03
CA ARG A 167 8.60 -10.38 11.98
C ARG A 167 8.84 -11.50 13.01
N ASN A 168 8.48 -11.25 14.27
CA ASN A 168 8.73 -12.20 15.35
C ASN A 168 8.07 -13.56 15.13
N SER A 169 6.97 -13.63 14.38
CA SER A 169 6.31 -14.89 14.05
C SER A 169 6.98 -15.60 12.88
N SER A 170 7.28 -14.89 11.80
CA SER A 170 7.88 -15.49 10.60
C SER A 170 9.35 -15.89 10.82
N PHE A 171 10.10 -15.15 11.61
CA PHE A 171 11.51 -15.43 11.91
C PHE A 171 11.73 -16.62 12.87
N THR A 172 10.68 -17.16 13.50
CA THR A 172 10.77 -18.41 14.28
C THR A 172 11.14 -19.62 13.42
N TYR A 173 10.96 -19.53 12.11
CA TYR A 173 11.31 -20.59 11.16
C TYR A 173 12.74 -20.47 10.61
N LYS A 174 13.48 -19.42 10.97
CA LYS A 174 14.88 -19.23 10.54
C LYS A 174 15.75 -20.45 10.90
N GLY A 175 16.48 -20.96 9.91
CA GLY A 175 17.35 -22.14 10.10
C GLY A 175 16.64 -23.48 10.32
N ARG A 176 15.30 -23.51 10.19
CA ARG A 176 14.50 -24.73 10.34
C ARG A 176 14.03 -25.24 8.98
N SER A 177 14.24 -26.52 8.72
CA SER A 177 13.69 -27.18 7.53
C SER A 177 12.23 -27.57 7.79
N VAL A 178 11.30 -26.64 7.55
CA VAL A 178 9.85 -26.85 7.72
C VAL A 178 9.19 -26.69 6.35
N HIS A 179 8.25 -27.56 6.04
CA HIS A 179 7.54 -27.50 4.77
C HIS A 179 6.66 -26.23 4.69
N ILE A 180 6.67 -25.55 3.56
CA ILE A 180 5.99 -24.24 3.38
C ILE A 180 4.49 -24.28 3.73
N ARG A 181 3.81 -25.40 3.46
CA ARG A 181 2.40 -25.59 3.83
C ARG A 181 2.18 -25.62 5.34
N GLN A 182 3.07 -26.26 6.07
CA GLN A 182 3.00 -26.29 7.52
C GLN A 182 3.22 -24.89 8.11
N ILE A 183 4.20 -24.15 7.60
CA ILE A 183 4.42 -22.74 8.00
C ILE A 183 3.15 -21.91 7.76
N ALA A 184 2.52 -22.10 6.59
CA ALA A 184 1.31 -21.37 6.23
C ALA A 184 0.12 -21.71 7.16
N GLU A 185 -0.06 -22.98 7.52
CA GLU A 185 -1.09 -23.42 8.45
C GLU A 185 -0.86 -22.85 9.86
N GLU A 186 0.38 -22.91 10.35
CA GLU A 186 0.75 -22.41 11.68
C GLU A 186 0.62 -20.88 11.80
N LEU A 187 0.95 -20.13 10.73
CA LEU A 187 0.86 -18.67 10.68
C LEU A 187 -0.51 -18.14 10.18
N GLY A 188 -1.37 -19.02 9.67
CA GLY A 188 -2.66 -18.62 9.08
C GLY A 188 -2.50 -17.79 7.81
N VAL A 189 -1.45 -18.02 7.00
CA VAL A 189 -1.15 -17.27 5.80
C VAL A 189 -1.43 -18.05 4.53
N ARG A 190 -1.70 -17.33 3.45
CA ARG A 190 -1.86 -17.92 2.12
C ARG A 190 -0.59 -17.80 1.30
N TYR A 191 0.12 -16.70 1.44
CA TYR A 191 1.31 -16.39 0.67
C TYR A 191 2.55 -16.37 1.55
N ILE A 192 3.65 -16.85 1.01
CA ILE A 192 4.96 -16.84 1.68
C ILE A 192 6.00 -16.30 0.72
N VAL A 193 6.71 -15.26 1.16
CA VAL A 193 7.93 -14.77 0.54
C VAL A 193 9.12 -15.42 1.24
N GLU A 194 10.00 -16.01 0.46
CA GLU A 194 11.26 -16.55 0.95
C GLU A 194 12.39 -16.23 -0.03
N GLY A 195 13.62 -16.38 0.38
CA GLY A 195 14.74 -16.08 -0.49
C GLY A 195 16.08 -16.43 0.11
N SER A 196 17.12 -16.09 -0.64
CA SER A 196 18.50 -16.29 -0.21
C SER A 196 19.37 -15.12 -0.61
N VAL A 197 20.44 -14.91 0.17
CA VAL A 197 21.45 -13.90 -0.08
C VAL A 197 22.81 -14.57 -0.20
N ARG A 198 23.56 -14.25 -1.23
CA ARG A 198 24.93 -14.67 -1.41
C ARG A 198 25.81 -13.45 -1.70
N LYS A 199 26.73 -13.16 -0.81
CA LYS A 199 27.73 -12.12 -0.99
C LYS A 199 29.07 -12.77 -1.36
N VAL A 200 29.72 -12.26 -2.41
CA VAL A 200 31.06 -12.67 -2.85
C VAL A 200 31.84 -11.41 -3.22
N ASP A 201 32.91 -11.15 -2.53
CA ASP A 201 33.72 -9.93 -2.69
C ASP A 201 32.86 -8.66 -2.58
N ASN A 202 32.81 -7.87 -3.65
CA ASN A 202 32.01 -6.65 -3.74
C ASN A 202 30.64 -6.86 -4.42
N GLY A 203 30.27 -8.11 -4.72
CA GLY A 203 29.00 -8.44 -5.37
C GLY A 203 28.02 -9.10 -4.40
N VAL A 204 26.75 -8.77 -4.54
CA VAL A 204 25.66 -9.45 -3.85
C VAL A 204 24.66 -10.02 -4.85
N ARG A 205 24.27 -11.25 -4.63
CA ARG A 205 23.19 -11.93 -5.33
C ARG A 205 22.07 -12.23 -4.36
N ILE A 206 20.87 -11.77 -4.68
CA ILE A 206 19.67 -12.03 -3.92
C ILE A 206 18.70 -12.77 -4.83
N THR A 207 18.14 -13.86 -4.32
CA THR A 207 17.04 -14.58 -4.96
C THR A 207 15.83 -14.43 -4.05
N ALA A 208 14.69 -14.02 -4.61
CA ALA A 208 13.43 -13.93 -3.91
C ALA A 208 12.36 -14.70 -4.67
N GLN A 209 11.44 -15.32 -3.95
CA GLN A 209 10.32 -16.04 -4.53
C GLN A 209 9.05 -15.86 -3.69
N LEU A 210 7.91 -15.85 -4.38
CA LEU A 210 6.58 -15.81 -3.81
C LEU A 210 5.90 -17.15 -4.06
N ASN A 211 5.38 -17.74 -3.00
CA ASN A 211 4.71 -19.04 -3.04
C ASN A 211 3.25 -18.91 -2.62
N ASP A 212 2.34 -19.59 -3.34
CA ASP A 212 1.02 -19.91 -2.83
C ASP A 212 1.11 -21.18 -1.98
N ALA A 213 1.09 -21.01 -0.67
CA ALA A 213 1.27 -22.10 0.26
C ALA A 213 0.06 -23.07 0.29
N THR A 214 -1.11 -22.68 -0.21
CA THR A 214 -2.28 -23.58 -0.28
C THR A 214 -2.15 -24.59 -1.41
N THR A 215 -1.54 -24.19 -2.53
CA THR A 215 -1.28 -25.08 -3.68
C THR A 215 0.12 -25.67 -3.64
N GLY A 216 1.06 -24.97 -2.97
CA GLY A 216 2.49 -25.28 -2.98
C GLY A 216 3.17 -24.84 -4.28
N SER A 217 2.55 -23.99 -5.08
CA SER A 217 3.10 -23.51 -6.35
C SER A 217 3.86 -22.21 -6.18
N HIS A 218 4.97 -22.07 -6.92
CA HIS A 218 5.67 -20.81 -7.04
C HIS A 218 4.88 -19.88 -7.95
N LEU A 219 4.51 -18.70 -7.46
CA LEU A 219 3.84 -17.66 -8.24
C LEU A 219 4.83 -16.77 -8.97
N TRP A 220 5.97 -16.53 -8.34
CA TRP A 220 7.03 -15.68 -8.87
C TRP A 220 8.38 -16.03 -8.24
N ALA A 221 9.43 -15.91 -9.02
CA ALA A 221 10.83 -15.98 -8.54
C ALA A 221 11.70 -15.11 -9.41
N GLU A 222 12.60 -14.34 -8.80
CA GLU A 222 13.55 -13.48 -9.51
C GLU A 222 14.89 -13.40 -8.78
N ARG A 223 15.93 -13.06 -9.55
CA ARG A 223 17.29 -12.94 -9.06
C ARG A 223 17.81 -11.53 -9.34
N TYR A 224 18.40 -10.93 -8.34
CA TYR A 224 18.98 -9.59 -8.36
C TYR A 224 20.48 -9.70 -8.12
N ASP A 225 21.28 -9.25 -9.09
CA ASP A 225 22.73 -9.15 -8.99
C ASP A 225 23.10 -7.66 -8.91
N ARG A 226 23.84 -7.25 -7.86
CA ARG A 226 24.25 -5.86 -7.61
C ARG A 226 25.69 -5.79 -7.13
N GLU A 227 26.36 -4.65 -7.41
CA GLU A 227 27.62 -4.30 -6.77
C GLU A 227 27.35 -3.56 -5.47
N LEU A 228 28.04 -3.92 -4.39
CA LEU A 228 27.91 -3.30 -3.07
C LEU A 228 28.79 -2.05 -2.99
N VAL A 229 28.37 -0.99 -3.67
CA VAL A 229 29.00 0.34 -3.56
C VAL A 229 28.42 1.09 -2.34
N ASP A 230 27.10 0.98 -2.17
CA ASP A 230 26.33 1.48 -1.03
C ASP A 230 25.40 0.36 -0.56
N VAL A 231 25.66 -0.17 0.64
CA VAL A 231 24.92 -1.31 1.18
C VAL A 231 23.44 -0.98 1.37
N PHE A 232 23.15 0.19 1.93
CA PHE A 232 21.77 0.60 2.21
C PHE A 232 21.01 0.96 0.94
N GLY A 233 21.64 1.69 0.01
CA GLY A 233 21.02 2.01 -1.28
C GLY A 233 20.71 0.75 -2.10
N VAL A 234 21.57 -0.26 -2.04
CA VAL A 234 21.34 -1.56 -2.71
C VAL A 234 20.19 -2.33 -2.03
N GLN A 235 20.10 -2.31 -0.69
CA GLN A 235 18.99 -2.92 0.04
C GLN A 235 17.66 -2.27 -0.34
N ASP A 236 17.60 -0.95 -0.34
CA ASP A 236 16.39 -0.19 -0.71
C ASP A 236 15.95 -0.49 -2.16
N ASP A 237 16.88 -0.47 -3.12
CA ASP A 237 16.59 -0.75 -4.53
C ASP A 237 16.02 -2.17 -4.73
N ILE A 238 16.61 -3.15 -4.08
CA ILE A 238 16.18 -4.55 -4.21
C ILE A 238 14.85 -4.77 -3.49
N THR A 239 14.68 -4.22 -2.29
CA THR A 239 13.41 -4.28 -1.54
C THR A 239 12.27 -3.70 -2.36
N ASN A 240 12.48 -2.51 -2.93
CA ASN A 240 11.48 -1.85 -3.77
C ASN A 240 11.14 -2.69 -5.02
N ALA A 241 12.14 -3.27 -5.68
CA ALA A 241 11.93 -4.13 -6.85
C ALA A 241 11.14 -5.41 -6.50
N ILE A 242 11.45 -6.05 -5.37
CA ILE A 242 10.75 -7.25 -4.89
C ILE A 242 9.29 -6.92 -4.57
N VAL A 243 9.04 -5.86 -3.81
CA VAL A 243 7.69 -5.45 -3.40
C VAL A 243 6.83 -5.07 -4.60
N ALA A 244 7.38 -4.31 -5.55
CA ALA A 244 6.69 -3.95 -6.79
C ALA A 244 6.35 -5.18 -7.67
N ALA A 245 7.17 -6.24 -7.62
CA ALA A 245 6.91 -7.47 -8.36
C ALA A 245 5.87 -8.38 -7.67
N ILE A 246 5.82 -8.40 -6.34
CA ILE A 246 4.93 -9.28 -5.55
C ILE A 246 3.45 -8.87 -5.69
N GLU A 247 3.13 -7.59 -5.58
CA GLU A 247 1.75 -7.09 -5.55
C GLU A 247 0.93 -7.55 -6.77
N PRO A 248 1.39 -7.40 -8.03
CA PRO A 248 0.65 -7.87 -9.19
C PRO A 248 0.44 -9.39 -9.22
N GLN A 249 1.38 -10.18 -8.70
CA GLN A 249 1.29 -11.63 -8.67
C GLN A 249 0.21 -12.11 -7.69
N ILE A 250 0.10 -11.47 -6.53
CA ILE A 250 -0.96 -11.77 -5.57
C ILE A 250 -2.32 -11.40 -6.14
N HIS A 251 -2.45 -10.20 -6.75
CA HIS A 251 -3.70 -9.80 -7.41
C HIS A 251 -4.13 -10.79 -8.50
N ALA A 252 -3.19 -11.25 -9.33
CA ALA A 252 -3.47 -12.25 -10.35
C ALA A 252 -3.92 -13.59 -9.75
N ALA A 253 -3.27 -14.05 -8.68
CA ALA A 253 -3.63 -15.29 -8.01
C ALA A 253 -5.01 -15.20 -7.33
N GLU A 254 -5.32 -14.09 -6.67
CA GLU A 254 -6.63 -13.87 -6.05
C GLU A 254 -7.74 -13.73 -7.10
N ASN A 255 -7.48 -13.03 -8.22
CA ASN A 255 -8.43 -12.97 -9.33
C ASN A 255 -8.72 -14.37 -9.90
N PHE A 256 -7.70 -15.19 -10.14
CA PHE A 256 -7.88 -16.55 -10.60
C PHE A 256 -8.71 -17.41 -9.64
N ARG A 257 -8.60 -17.17 -8.34
CA ARG A 257 -9.46 -17.82 -7.31
C ARG A 257 -10.89 -17.32 -7.38
N ALA A 258 -11.07 -15.99 -7.47
CA ALA A 258 -12.38 -15.37 -7.57
C ALA A 258 -13.13 -15.87 -8.82
N ASP A 259 -12.45 -16.02 -9.96
CA ASP A 259 -13.04 -16.52 -11.21
C ASP A 259 -13.57 -17.96 -11.11
N ARG A 260 -13.07 -18.74 -10.17
CA ARG A 260 -13.53 -20.11 -9.91
C ARG A 260 -14.76 -20.20 -9.00
N LYS A 261 -15.10 -19.13 -8.28
CA LYS A 261 -16.30 -19.09 -7.43
C LYS A 261 -17.56 -18.87 -8.28
N PRO A 262 -18.69 -19.52 -7.96
CA PRO A 262 -19.97 -19.24 -8.60
C PRO A 262 -20.37 -17.77 -8.41
N PRO A 263 -20.99 -17.11 -9.42
CA PRO A 263 -21.35 -15.68 -9.33
C PRO A 263 -22.21 -15.30 -8.11
N ALA A 264 -23.01 -16.22 -7.62
CA ALA A 264 -23.87 -15.99 -6.44
C ALA A 264 -23.14 -16.09 -5.10
N SER A 265 -21.91 -16.60 -5.08
CA SER A 265 -21.09 -16.77 -3.85
C SER A 265 -19.90 -15.82 -3.77
N LEU A 266 -19.86 -14.80 -4.62
CA LEU A 266 -18.81 -13.78 -4.59
C LEU A 266 -19.06 -12.82 -3.44
N ASP A 267 -18.05 -12.65 -2.61
CA ASP A 267 -18.00 -11.59 -1.60
C ASP A 267 -17.43 -10.27 -2.17
N ALA A 268 -17.39 -9.23 -1.34
CA ALA A 268 -16.90 -7.92 -1.76
C ALA A 268 -15.42 -7.96 -2.21
N TRP A 269 -14.60 -8.79 -1.57
CA TRP A 269 -13.19 -8.99 -1.95
C TRP A 269 -13.06 -9.66 -3.33
N ASP A 270 -13.80 -10.74 -3.58
CA ASP A 270 -13.77 -11.41 -4.88
C ASP A 270 -14.16 -10.46 -6.03
N LEU A 271 -15.18 -9.63 -5.79
CA LEU A 271 -15.65 -8.63 -6.77
C LEU A 271 -14.57 -7.58 -7.04
N LEU A 272 -13.89 -7.11 -5.99
CA LEU A 272 -12.78 -6.18 -6.11
C LEU A 272 -11.60 -6.79 -6.89
N MET A 273 -11.21 -8.04 -6.61
CA MET A 273 -10.13 -8.72 -7.33
C MET A 273 -10.46 -8.89 -8.83
N ARG A 274 -11.68 -9.28 -9.17
CA ARG A 274 -12.15 -9.33 -10.56
C ARG A 274 -12.15 -7.94 -11.21
N ALA A 275 -12.59 -6.93 -10.49
CA ALA A 275 -12.59 -5.56 -10.99
C ALA A 275 -11.16 -5.07 -11.31
N LEU A 276 -10.18 -5.34 -10.46
CA LEU A 276 -8.77 -5.02 -10.70
C LEU A 276 -8.22 -5.73 -11.94
N SER A 277 -8.57 -7.00 -12.15
CA SER A 277 -8.18 -7.72 -13.37
C SER A 277 -8.70 -7.04 -14.63
N HIS A 278 -9.93 -6.56 -14.60
CA HIS A 278 -10.49 -5.76 -15.70
C HIS A 278 -9.81 -4.39 -15.80
N TYR A 279 -9.61 -3.70 -14.69
CA TYR A 279 -8.96 -2.38 -14.65
C TYR A 279 -7.60 -2.37 -15.37
N TRP A 280 -6.77 -3.38 -15.10
CA TRP A 280 -5.42 -3.48 -15.68
C TRP A 280 -5.36 -3.92 -17.15
N ARG A 281 -6.47 -4.31 -17.78
CA ARG A 281 -6.51 -4.56 -19.23
C ARG A 281 -6.56 -3.29 -20.07
N VAL A 282 -6.87 -2.16 -19.44
CA VAL A 282 -6.84 -0.81 -20.05
C VAL A 282 -7.65 -0.75 -21.36
N THR A 283 -8.87 -1.30 -21.38
CA THR A 283 -9.84 -1.12 -22.46
C THR A 283 -11.13 -0.48 -21.93
N GLN A 284 -11.85 0.25 -22.80
CA GLN A 284 -13.11 0.87 -22.39
C GLN A 284 -14.15 -0.16 -21.89
N GLN A 285 -14.21 -1.31 -22.54
CA GLN A 285 -15.13 -2.39 -22.16
C GLN A 285 -14.78 -2.96 -20.79
N ASP A 286 -13.49 -3.23 -20.55
CA ASP A 286 -13.02 -3.77 -19.28
C ASP A 286 -13.22 -2.77 -18.14
N HIS A 287 -13.00 -1.47 -18.36
CA HIS A 287 -13.26 -0.45 -17.34
C HIS A 287 -14.74 -0.38 -16.95
N LYS A 288 -15.68 -0.50 -17.91
CA LYS A 288 -17.11 -0.60 -17.59
C LYS A 288 -17.44 -1.86 -16.80
N ALA A 289 -16.81 -3.00 -17.12
CA ALA A 289 -16.96 -4.24 -16.37
C ALA A 289 -16.39 -4.10 -14.94
N ALA A 290 -15.24 -3.47 -14.79
CA ALA A 290 -14.64 -3.17 -13.48
C ALA A 290 -15.58 -2.29 -12.62
N GLN A 291 -16.12 -1.20 -13.17
CA GLN A 291 -17.07 -0.33 -12.49
C GLN A 291 -18.30 -1.08 -11.98
N ALA A 292 -18.92 -1.91 -12.83
CA ALA A 292 -20.09 -2.71 -12.43
C ALA A 292 -19.76 -3.71 -11.29
N LEU A 293 -18.57 -4.30 -11.27
CA LEU A 293 -18.13 -5.20 -10.21
C LEU A 293 -17.87 -4.43 -8.92
N LEU A 294 -17.28 -3.24 -8.99
CA LEU A 294 -17.01 -2.37 -7.84
C LEU A 294 -18.31 -1.83 -7.21
N GLU A 295 -19.27 -1.42 -8.03
CA GLU A 295 -20.59 -1.01 -7.54
C GLU A 295 -21.30 -2.16 -6.80
N ARG A 296 -21.18 -3.41 -7.29
CA ARG A 296 -21.67 -4.58 -6.56
C ARG A 296 -20.91 -4.82 -5.26
N ALA A 297 -19.58 -4.67 -5.24
CA ALA A 297 -18.80 -4.81 -4.02
C ALA A 297 -19.25 -3.79 -2.96
N ILE A 298 -19.46 -2.52 -3.37
CA ILE A 298 -19.94 -1.44 -2.52
C ILE A 298 -21.40 -1.69 -2.06
N SER A 299 -22.24 -2.37 -2.87
CA SER A 299 -23.59 -2.75 -2.45
C SER A 299 -23.61 -3.82 -1.35
N ILE A 300 -22.55 -4.65 -1.26
CA ILE A 300 -22.38 -5.64 -0.18
C ILE A 300 -21.81 -4.97 1.07
N ASP A 301 -20.82 -4.10 0.91
CA ASP A 301 -20.22 -3.32 1.99
C ASP A 301 -20.04 -1.86 1.54
N SER A 302 -20.92 -0.98 1.96
CA SER A 302 -20.92 0.44 1.60
C SER A 302 -19.71 1.21 2.15
N ASN A 303 -19.01 0.64 3.12
CA ASN A 303 -17.83 1.22 3.77
C ASN A 303 -16.51 0.63 3.23
N TYR A 304 -16.59 -0.17 2.16
CA TYR A 304 -15.42 -0.81 1.59
C TYR A 304 -14.51 0.21 0.87
N GLY A 305 -13.58 0.82 1.60
CA GLY A 305 -12.71 1.89 1.12
C GLY A 305 -11.97 1.56 -0.16
N GLN A 306 -11.38 0.35 -0.27
CA GLN A 306 -10.65 -0.06 -1.47
C GLN A 306 -11.53 -0.17 -2.72
N ALA A 307 -12.77 -0.64 -2.59
CA ALA A 307 -13.68 -0.67 -3.73
C ALA A 307 -14.06 0.76 -4.17
N LEU A 308 -14.27 1.67 -3.22
CA LEU A 308 -14.55 3.07 -3.49
C LEU A 308 -13.35 3.78 -4.16
N SER A 309 -12.11 3.54 -3.69
CA SER A 309 -10.91 4.14 -4.26
C SER A 309 -10.65 3.67 -5.69
N VAL A 310 -10.78 2.36 -5.96
CA VAL A 310 -10.60 1.81 -7.32
C VAL A 310 -11.75 2.24 -8.25
N LEU A 311 -12.97 2.38 -7.74
CA LEU A 311 -14.10 2.91 -8.54
C LEU A 311 -13.82 4.36 -8.99
N ALA A 312 -13.40 5.22 -8.06
CA ALA A 312 -13.02 6.59 -8.38
C ALA A 312 -11.85 6.64 -9.38
N ALA A 313 -10.80 5.85 -9.15
CA ALA A 313 -9.66 5.75 -10.08
C ALA A 313 -10.08 5.28 -11.46
N SER A 314 -10.99 4.29 -11.56
CA SER A 314 -11.50 3.78 -12.85
C SER A 314 -12.28 4.85 -13.61
N HIS A 315 -13.11 5.63 -12.92
CA HIS A 315 -13.82 6.75 -13.55
C HIS A 315 -12.85 7.81 -14.08
N MET A 316 -11.86 8.22 -13.28
CA MET A 316 -10.89 9.24 -13.70
C MET A 316 -9.96 8.75 -14.81
N PHE A 317 -9.61 7.46 -14.80
CA PHE A 317 -8.85 6.85 -15.89
C PHE A 317 -9.63 6.86 -17.21
N GLY A 318 -10.93 6.60 -17.16
CA GLY A 318 -11.83 6.71 -18.31
C GLY A 318 -11.89 8.14 -18.89
N VAL A 319 -11.94 9.15 -18.03
CA VAL A 319 -11.85 10.56 -18.44
C VAL A 319 -10.49 10.86 -19.09
N HIS A 320 -9.40 10.42 -18.48
CA HIS A 320 -8.04 10.64 -18.98
C HIS A 320 -7.83 10.04 -20.38
N LEU A 321 -8.40 8.87 -20.64
CA LEU A 321 -8.33 8.20 -21.94
C LEU A 321 -9.41 8.65 -22.95
N GLY A 322 -10.27 9.60 -22.58
CA GLY A 322 -11.33 10.11 -23.45
C GLY A 322 -12.53 9.17 -23.64
N TRP A 323 -12.71 8.18 -22.75
CA TRP A 323 -13.84 7.23 -22.79
C TRP A 323 -15.10 7.73 -22.08
N ALA A 324 -14.94 8.73 -21.22
CA ALA A 324 -16.00 9.30 -20.40
C ALA A 324 -15.91 10.84 -20.37
N GLU A 325 -17.07 11.48 -20.27
CA GLU A 325 -17.14 12.94 -20.18
C GLU A 325 -16.81 13.44 -18.77
N LEU A 326 -15.99 14.49 -18.68
CA LEU A 326 -15.55 15.07 -17.43
C LEU A 326 -16.74 15.52 -16.56
N ALA A 327 -17.67 16.29 -17.14
CA ALA A 327 -18.76 16.95 -16.40
C ALA A 327 -19.69 15.95 -15.70
N THR A 328 -19.95 14.79 -16.31
CA THR A 328 -20.82 13.74 -15.75
C THR A 328 -20.08 12.80 -14.82
N THR A 329 -18.78 12.61 -15.03
CA THR A 329 -17.99 11.58 -14.32
C THR A 329 -17.36 12.10 -13.04
N VAL A 330 -16.88 13.35 -13.02
CA VAL A 330 -16.21 13.95 -11.85
C VAL A 330 -17.06 13.91 -10.57
N PRO A 331 -18.35 14.26 -10.57
CA PRO A 331 -19.13 14.23 -9.34
C PRO A 331 -19.19 12.82 -8.70
N ILE A 332 -19.26 11.77 -9.54
CA ILE A 332 -19.29 10.36 -9.10
C ILE A 332 -17.92 9.97 -8.54
N ALA A 333 -16.85 10.27 -9.26
CA ALA A 333 -15.50 9.95 -8.86
C ALA A 333 -15.09 10.70 -7.58
N GLU A 334 -15.43 11.98 -7.46
CA GLU A 334 -15.13 12.80 -6.28
C GLU A 334 -15.84 12.28 -5.04
N ALA A 335 -17.13 11.95 -5.17
CA ALA A 335 -17.91 11.39 -4.06
C ALA A 335 -17.31 10.07 -3.57
N ALA A 336 -16.91 9.18 -4.50
CA ALA A 336 -16.30 7.89 -4.17
C ALA A 336 -14.89 8.07 -3.55
N ALA A 337 -14.04 8.94 -4.11
CA ALA A 337 -12.69 9.20 -3.60
C ALA A 337 -12.73 9.81 -2.19
N LEU A 338 -13.59 10.81 -1.96
CA LEU A 338 -13.78 11.41 -0.65
C LEU A 338 -14.34 10.41 0.37
N ALA A 339 -15.22 9.51 -0.04
CA ALA A 339 -15.71 8.44 0.83
C ALA A 339 -14.57 7.47 1.17
N ALA A 340 -13.75 7.07 0.19
CA ALA A 340 -12.60 6.20 0.42
C ALA A 340 -11.62 6.78 1.43
N VAL A 341 -11.21 8.06 1.27
CA VAL A 341 -10.31 8.74 2.22
C VAL A 341 -10.92 8.85 3.63
N ARG A 342 -12.24 9.08 3.74
CA ARG A 342 -12.91 9.10 5.05
C ARG A 342 -12.91 7.75 5.75
N HIS A 343 -13.03 6.65 4.99
CA HIS A 343 -13.03 5.30 5.55
C HIS A 343 -11.63 4.80 5.89
N ASP A 344 -10.64 5.17 5.09
CA ASP A 344 -9.24 4.83 5.33
C ASP A 344 -8.33 5.95 4.79
N HIS A 345 -7.90 6.83 5.68
CA HIS A 345 -6.99 7.93 5.37
C HIS A 345 -5.53 7.50 5.15
N GLU A 346 -5.23 6.22 5.31
CA GLU A 346 -3.93 5.62 5.00
C GLU A 346 -3.98 4.76 3.72
N ASP A 347 -5.07 4.81 2.95
CA ASP A 347 -5.15 4.13 1.65
C ASP A 347 -4.52 4.99 0.54
N ALA A 348 -3.37 4.55 0.01
CA ALA A 348 -2.67 5.20 -1.08
C ALA A 348 -3.52 5.31 -2.36
N TRP A 349 -4.40 4.35 -2.63
CA TRP A 349 -5.31 4.38 -3.78
C TRP A 349 -6.36 5.48 -3.63
N ALA A 350 -6.88 5.69 -2.42
CA ALA A 350 -7.87 6.73 -2.16
C ALA A 350 -7.28 8.13 -2.44
N HIS A 351 -6.07 8.40 -1.94
CA HIS A 351 -5.36 9.64 -2.20
C HIS A 351 -5.00 9.81 -3.68
N ALA A 352 -4.52 8.76 -4.36
CA ALA A 352 -4.22 8.82 -5.80
C ALA A 352 -5.48 9.10 -6.65
N ALA A 353 -6.61 8.50 -6.30
CA ALA A 353 -7.89 8.75 -6.97
C ALA A 353 -8.37 10.18 -6.75
N LEU A 354 -8.29 10.69 -5.51
CA LEU A 354 -8.66 12.06 -5.18
C LEU A 354 -7.74 13.08 -5.87
N GLY A 355 -6.43 12.81 -5.91
CA GLY A 355 -5.46 13.60 -6.67
C GLY A 355 -5.81 13.68 -8.16
N SER A 356 -6.26 12.57 -8.76
CA SER A 356 -6.71 12.53 -10.15
C SER A 356 -7.98 13.35 -10.39
N VAL A 357 -8.92 13.37 -9.43
CA VAL A 357 -10.10 14.24 -9.44
C VAL A 357 -9.69 15.72 -9.41
N PHE A 358 -8.82 16.08 -8.46
CA PHE A 358 -8.35 17.47 -8.32
C PHE A 358 -7.55 17.94 -9.53
N PHE A 359 -6.71 17.09 -10.11
CA PHE A 359 -6.02 17.37 -11.36
C PHE A 359 -7.02 17.69 -12.48
N SER A 360 -8.02 16.86 -12.68
CA SER A 360 -9.01 17.02 -13.75
C SER A 360 -9.94 18.22 -13.53
N THR A 361 -10.12 18.66 -12.28
CA THR A 361 -10.86 19.88 -11.92
C THR A 361 -9.98 21.12 -11.79
N ARG A 362 -8.72 21.04 -12.22
CA ARG A 362 -7.71 22.13 -12.20
C ARG A 362 -7.32 22.63 -10.81
N ARG A 363 -7.56 21.86 -9.80
CA ARG A 363 -7.10 22.09 -8.42
C ARG A 363 -5.70 21.52 -8.27
N LEU A 364 -4.75 22.09 -9.00
CA LEU A 364 -3.44 21.50 -9.22
C LEU A 364 -2.60 21.37 -7.93
N SER A 365 -2.67 22.36 -7.03
CA SER A 365 -2.00 22.29 -5.72
C SER A 365 -2.55 21.16 -4.85
N ASP A 366 -3.88 21.00 -4.83
CA ASP A 366 -4.53 19.94 -4.07
C ASP A 366 -4.19 18.58 -4.68
N ALA A 367 -4.15 18.48 -6.01
CA ALA A 367 -3.75 17.26 -6.72
C ALA A 367 -2.33 16.82 -6.35
N LEU A 368 -1.36 17.75 -6.35
CA LEU A 368 0.01 17.46 -5.96
C LEU A 368 0.09 16.97 -4.52
N SER A 369 -0.61 17.63 -3.59
CA SER A 369 -0.65 17.22 -2.18
C SER A 369 -1.20 15.81 -2.00
N GLU A 370 -2.29 15.45 -2.70
CA GLU A 370 -2.88 14.11 -2.62
C GLU A 370 -1.98 13.03 -3.22
N PHE A 371 -1.30 13.33 -4.35
CA PHE A 371 -0.32 12.40 -4.90
C PHE A 371 0.92 12.23 -4.01
N GLU A 372 1.41 13.30 -3.38
CA GLU A 372 2.49 13.25 -2.40
C GLU A 372 2.10 12.39 -1.20
N GLN A 373 0.85 12.53 -0.71
CA GLN A 373 0.33 11.68 0.35
C GLN A 373 0.23 10.20 -0.09
N ALA A 374 -0.27 9.93 -1.28
CA ALA A 374 -0.32 8.58 -1.84
C ALA A 374 1.07 7.93 -1.91
N LEU A 375 2.08 8.70 -2.33
CA LEU A 375 3.47 8.22 -2.46
C LEU A 375 4.19 8.13 -1.10
N ALA A 376 3.82 8.93 -0.11
CA ALA A 376 4.30 8.77 1.27
C ALA A 376 3.78 7.48 1.90
N LEU A 377 2.51 7.13 1.61
CA LEU A 377 1.88 5.90 2.08
C LEU A 377 2.41 4.66 1.33
N ASN A 378 2.56 4.75 0.01
CA ASN A 378 3.11 3.68 -0.84
C ASN A 378 4.13 4.23 -1.85
N PRO A 379 5.43 4.26 -1.50
CA PRO A 379 6.48 4.75 -2.39
C PRO A 379 6.64 3.96 -3.70
N ASN A 380 6.11 2.73 -3.77
CA ASN A 380 6.20 1.84 -4.92
C ASN A 380 4.95 1.87 -5.81
N PHE A 381 4.03 2.80 -5.56
CA PHE A 381 2.80 2.93 -6.34
C PHE A 381 3.10 3.60 -7.69
N SER A 382 3.45 2.81 -8.72
CA SER A 382 3.83 3.27 -10.06
C SER A 382 2.76 4.17 -10.71
N LEU A 383 1.47 3.81 -10.57
CA LEU A 383 0.37 4.59 -11.14
C LEU A 383 0.27 5.99 -10.50
N ALA A 384 0.34 6.08 -9.18
CA ALA A 384 0.35 7.37 -8.47
C ALA A 384 1.58 8.20 -8.87
N GLN A 385 2.76 7.56 -9.00
CA GLN A 385 3.99 8.20 -9.44
C GLN A 385 3.86 8.78 -10.86
N GLY A 386 3.19 8.06 -11.77
CA GLY A 386 2.92 8.54 -13.13
C GLY A 386 1.97 9.74 -13.16
N TYR A 387 0.86 9.70 -12.40
CA TYR A 387 -0.06 10.84 -12.31
C TYR A 387 0.52 12.04 -11.55
N TYR A 388 1.36 11.81 -10.54
CA TYR A 388 2.13 12.85 -9.88
C TYR A 388 3.05 13.57 -10.90
N ALA A 389 3.76 12.79 -11.73
CA ALA A 389 4.57 13.34 -12.81
C ALA A 389 3.74 14.21 -13.78
N LEU A 390 2.54 13.76 -14.15
CA LEU A 390 1.64 14.55 -15.00
C LEU A 390 1.25 15.88 -14.33
N ALA A 391 0.88 15.85 -13.05
CA ALA A 391 0.54 17.06 -12.31
C ALA A 391 1.73 18.03 -12.20
N LEU A 392 2.93 17.53 -11.96
CA LEU A 392 4.17 18.31 -11.95
C LEU A 392 4.44 19.00 -13.29
N SER A 393 4.22 18.31 -14.43
CA SER A 393 4.36 18.89 -15.75
C SER A 393 3.48 20.13 -15.94
N TYR A 394 2.20 20.04 -15.56
CA TYR A 394 1.26 21.16 -15.68
C TYR A 394 1.47 22.24 -14.62
N ALA A 395 2.19 21.91 -13.53
CA ALA A 395 2.62 22.89 -12.52
C ALA A 395 3.91 23.64 -12.92
N GLY A 396 4.48 23.36 -14.10
CA GLY A 396 5.72 23.99 -14.57
C GLY A 396 6.99 23.40 -13.92
N ARG A 397 6.89 22.25 -13.22
CA ARG A 397 8.00 21.53 -12.55
C ARG A 397 8.51 20.38 -13.44
N SER A 398 8.93 20.71 -14.66
CA SER A 398 9.18 19.73 -15.72
C SER A 398 10.32 18.77 -15.41
N GLY A 399 11.43 19.23 -14.81
CA GLY A 399 12.55 18.36 -14.39
C GLY A 399 12.11 17.32 -13.38
N GLU A 400 11.38 17.73 -12.35
CA GLU A 400 10.82 16.83 -11.34
C GLU A 400 9.78 15.87 -11.96
N SER A 401 9.00 16.34 -12.92
CA SER A 401 8.07 15.51 -13.68
C SER A 401 8.78 14.39 -14.44
N PHE A 402 9.86 14.73 -15.14
CA PHE A 402 10.63 13.73 -15.88
C PHE A 402 11.19 12.65 -14.94
N ASP A 403 11.80 13.07 -13.84
CA ASP A 403 12.35 12.15 -12.84
C ASP A 403 11.27 11.24 -12.24
N ALA A 404 10.09 11.80 -11.92
CA ALA A 404 8.96 11.04 -11.41
C ALA A 404 8.42 10.04 -12.46
N ALA A 405 8.30 10.43 -13.73
CA ALA A 405 7.88 9.53 -14.79
C ALA A 405 8.90 8.39 -15.01
N GLN A 406 10.19 8.70 -14.99
CA GLN A 406 11.25 7.70 -15.05
C GLN A 406 11.21 6.74 -13.86
N ARG A 407 10.88 7.25 -12.66
CA ARG A 407 10.68 6.40 -11.49
C ARG A 407 9.50 5.45 -11.68
N ALA A 408 8.35 5.93 -12.20
CA ALA A 408 7.19 5.06 -12.49
C ALA A 408 7.56 3.92 -13.45
N ILE A 409 8.31 4.22 -14.53
CA ILE A 409 8.79 3.24 -15.51
C ILE A 409 9.72 2.21 -14.84
N ARG A 410 10.65 2.65 -13.98
CA ARG A 410 11.57 1.73 -13.28
C ARG A 410 10.86 0.86 -12.26
N LEU A 411 9.87 1.40 -11.52
CA LEU A 411 9.10 0.64 -10.53
C LEU A 411 8.29 -0.49 -11.17
N SER A 412 7.75 -0.27 -12.37
CA SER A 412 6.90 -1.26 -13.03
C SER A 412 7.18 -1.34 -14.55
N PRO A 413 8.28 -1.99 -14.97
CA PRO A 413 8.70 -2.02 -16.38
C PRO A 413 7.77 -2.84 -17.30
N ARG A 414 6.81 -3.56 -16.72
CA ARG A 414 5.76 -4.31 -17.44
C ARG A 414 4.35 -3.81 -17.10
N ASP A 415 4.24 -2.56 -16.62
CA ASP A 415 2.97 -1.95 -16.25
C ASP A 415 2.06 -1.82 -17.48
N PRO A 416 0.78 -2.19 -17.39
CA PRO A 416 -0.19 -1.92 -18.45
C PRO A 416 -0.34 -0.44 -18.81
N SER A 417 0.00 0.47 -17.88
CA SER A 417 -0.01 1.92 -18.06
C SER A 417 1.33 2.49 -18.55
N LEU A 418 2.30 1.64 -18.90
CA LEU A 418 3.66 2.06 -19.29
C LEU A 418 3.67 3.09 -20.43
N ALA A 419 2.76 2.93 -21.40
CA ALA A 419 2.55 3.89 -22.48
C ALA A 419 2.27 5.31 -21.95
N ILE A 420 1.47 5.41 -20.89
CA ILE A 420 1.10 6.69 -20.27
C ILE A 420 2.34 7.33 -19.65
N TYR A 421 3.16 6.54 -18.92
CA TYR A 421 4.38 7.06 -18.28
C TYR A 421 5.39 7.57 -19.31
N TYR A 422 5.58 6.87 -20.44
CA TYR A 422 6.40 7.36 -21.56
C TYR A 422 5.83 8.64 -22.19
N GLY A 423 4.51 8.72 -22.37
CA GLY A 423 3.85 9.92 -22.87
C GLY A 423 4.05 11.13 -21.96
N ILE A 424 3.97 10.94 -20.65
CA ILE A 424 4.21 11.99 -19.64
C ILE A 424 5.68 12.41 -19.64
N ALA A 425 6.62 11.45 -19.67
CA ALA A 425 8.05 11.74 -19.77
C ALA A 425 8.36 12.56 -21.05
N GLY A 426 7.73 12.20 -22.17
CA GLY A 426 7.84 12.97 -23.42
C GLY A 426 7.28 14.39 -23.31
N TYR A 427 6.16 14.56 -22.61
CA TYR A 427 5.61 15.90 -22.36
C TYR A 427 6.53 16.74 -21.46
N ALA A 428 7.11 16.17 -20.41
CA ALA A 428 8.09 16.86 -19.57
C ALA A 428 9.32 17.32 -20.39
N ARG A 429 9.86 16.46 -21.26
CA ARG A 429 10.97 16.83 -22.15
C ARG A 429 10.58 17.89 -23.19
N PHE A 430 9.34 17.86 -23.69
CA PHE A 430 8.85 18.93 -24.56
C PHE A 430 8.86 20.29 -23.85
N THR A 431 8.38 20.36 -22.61
CA THR A 431 8.34 21.61 -21.83
C THR A 431 9.75 22.13 -21.51
N GLU A 432 10.75 21.25 -21.37
CA GLU A 432 12.17 21.57 -21.24
C GLU A 432 12.85 21.89 -22.58
N ARG A 433 12.10 21.87 -23.71
CA ARG A 433 12.58 22.13 -25.06
C ARG A 433 13.54 21.07 -25.62
N HIS A 434 13.56 19.87 -25.04
CA HIS A 434 14.30 18.70 -25.53
C HIS A 434 13.42 17.92 -26.53
N TYR A 435 13.13 18.51 -27.69
CA TYR A 435 12.12 18.02 -28.62
C TYR A 435 12.45 16.65 -29.22
N ASP A 436 13.73 16.37 -29.51
CA ASP A 436 14.15 15.07 -30.04
C ASP A 436 13.93 13.93 -29.04
N GLU A 437 14.23 14.18 -27.76
CA GLU A 437 13.93 13.24 -26.67
C GLU A 437 12.43 13.05 -26.49
N ALA A 438 11.66 14.14 -26.58
CA ALA A 438 10.20 14.10 -26.51
C ALA A 438 9.60 13.26 -27.65
N ILE A 439 10.12 13.40 -28.89
CA ILE A 439 9.74 12.56 -30.04
C ILE A 439 10.06 11.08 -29.78
N ALA A 440 11.26 10.77 -29.27
CA ALA A 440 11.66 9.40 -28.98
C ALA A 440 10.74 8.75 -27.92
N LEU A 441 10.45 9.47 -26.83
CA LEU A 441 9.55 9.02 -25.75
C LEU A 441 8.09 8.88 -26.22
N ALA A 442 7.60 9.80 -27.04
CA ALA A 442 6.27 9.70 -27.62
C ALA A 442 6.13 8.50 -28.55
N ARG A 443 7.15 8.21 -29.36
CA ARG A 443 7.21 6.99 -30.20
C ARG A 443 7.23 5.71 -29.35
N GLU A 444 7.94 5.74 -28.22
CA GLU A 444 7.96 4.62 -27.28
C GLU A 444 6.55 4.39 -26.69
N ALA A 445 5.88 5.46 -26.25
CA ALA A 445 4.50 5.41 -25.78
C ALA A 445 3.56 4.79 -26.83
N ILE A 446 3.66 5.22 -28.09
CA ILE A 446 2.85 4.72 -29.20
C ILE A 446 3.14 3.24 -29.50
N ARG A 447 4.40 2.79 -29.36
CA ARG A 447 4.74 1.35 -29.51
C ARG A 447 4.05 0.47 -28.47
N HIS A 448 3.95 0.96 -27.24
CA HIS A 448 3.23 0.25 -26.16
C HIS A 448 1.71 0.34 -26.34
N ARG A 449 1.20 1.48 -26.85
CA ARG A 449 -0.22 1.73 -27.04
C ARG A 449 -0.49 2.67 -28.22
N GLY A 450 -0.89 2.10 -29.36
CA GLY A 450 -1.06 2.82 -30.62
C GLY A 450 -2.28 3.77 -30.71
N ASP A 451 -3.15 3.81 -29.69
CA ASP A 451 -4.33 4.71 -29.63
C ASP A 451 -4.19 5.78 -28.52
N LEU A 452 -3.01 5.95 -27.93
CA LEU A 452 -2.79 6.90 -26.84
C LEU A 452 -2.75 8.34 -27.36
N THR A 453 -3.87 9.04 -27.26
CA THR A 453 -4.04 10.44 -27.69
C THR A 453 -2.97 11.38 -27.12
N GLY A 454 -2.59 11.22 -25.85
CA GLY A 454 -1.56 12.04 -25.19
C GLY A 454 -0.19 11.95 -25.88
N ALA A 455 0.20 10.75 -26.34
CA ALA A 455 1.46 10.54 -27.03
C ALA A 455 1.48 11.22 -28.42
N TYR A 456 0.37 11.16 -29.15
CA TYR A 456 0.25 11.88 -30.43
C TYR A 456 0.24 13.40 -30.27
N ARG A 457 -0.29 13.91 -29.15
CA ARG A 457 -0.15 15.35 -28.83
C ARG A 457 1.31 15.74 -28.68
N VAL A 458 2.07 15.00 -27.86
CA VAL A 458 3.50 15.25 -27.66
C VAL A 458 4.28 15.12 -28.96
N LEU A 459 3.99 14.10 -29.76
CA LEU A 459 4.64 13.87 -31.05
C LEU A 459 4.38 15.03 -32.02
N ALA A 460 3.13 15.50 -32.15
CA ALA A 460 2.74 16.57 -33.03
C ALA A 460 3.43 17.92 -32.66
N VAL A 461 3.37 18.29 -31.38
CA VAL A 461 3.98 19.57 -30.93
C VAL A 461 5.50 19.55 -31.05
N SER A 462 6.14 18.41 -30.75
CA SER A 462 7.59 18.27 -30.85
C SER A 462 8.05 18.29 -32.31
N ALA A 463 7.35 17.61 -33.22
CA ALA A 463 7.60 17.66 -34.66
C ALA A 463 7.38 19.06 -35.23
N GLY A 464 6.35 19.78 -34.76
CA GLY A 464 6.14 21.19 -35.14
C GLY A 464 7.30 22.10 -34.72
N MET A 465 7.85 21.89 -33.53
CA MET A 465 8.99 22.67 -33.03
C MET A 465 10.32 22.33 -33.72
N THR A 466 10.54 21.07 -34.12
CA THR A 466 11.73 20.67 -34.90
C THR A 466 11.62 20.98 -36.40
N GLY A 467 10.42 21.32 -36.91
CA GLY A 467 10.17 21.56 -38.32
C GLY A 467 10.03 20.28 -39.16
N ASP A 468 9.86 19.11 -38.54
CA ASP A 468 9.56 17.84 -39.24
C ASP A 468 8.07 17.80 -39.64
N GLY A 469 7.78 18.43 -40.81
CA GLY A 469 6.41 18.55 -41.32
C GLY A 469 5.73 17.22 -41.62
N ALA A 470 6.48 16.23 -42.10
CA ALA A 470 5.92 14.90 -42.39
C ALA A 470 5.50 14.17 -41.11
N LEU A 471 6.32 14.23 -40.08
CA LEU A 471 6.02 13.65 -38.78
C LEU A 471 4.84 14.38 -38.11
N ALA A 472 4.82 15.71 -38.20
CA ALA A 472 3.74 16.56 -37.66
C ALA A 472 2.38 16.23 -38.30
N GLU A 473 2.33 16.12 -39.64
CA GLU A 473 1.13 15.76 -40.39
C GLU A 473 0.60 14.38 -40.01
N MET A 474 1.48 13.38 -39.95
CA MET A 474 1.14 12.02 -39.49
C MET A 474 0.57 12.02 -38.06
N ALA A 475 1.26 12.70 -37.13
CA ALA A 475 0.82 12.76 -35.74
C ALA A 475 -0.52 13.49 -35.58
N LEU A 476 -0.76 14.59 -36.32
CA LEU A 476 -2.04 15.28 -36.30
C LEU A 476 -3.16 14.46 -36.94
N GLY A 477 -2.86 13.66 -37.97
CA GLY A 477 -3.82 12.73 -38.58
C GLY A 477 -4.35 11.73 -37.56
N GLU A 478 -3.47 11.07 -36.82
CA GLU A 478 -3.82 10.13 -35.75
C GLU A 478 -4.48 10.83 -34.56
N LEU A 479 -4.03 12.03 -34.21
CA LEU A 479 -4.64 12.82 -33.14
C LEU A 479 -6.09 13.19 -33.46
N ARG A 480 -6.39 13.61 -34.69
CA ARG A 480 -7.76 13.90 -35.14
C ARG A 480 -8.64 12.65 -35.17
N ARG A 481 -8.07 11.49 -35.46
CA ARG A 481 -8.78 10.20 -35.41
C ARG A 481 -9.16 9.81 -33.98
N THR A 482 -8.27 10.02 -33.01
CA THR A 482 -8.49 9.65 -31.60
C THR A 482 -9.20 10.74 -30.80
N GLN A 483 -9.11 12.00 -31.24
CA GLN A 483 -9.75 13.16 -30.61
C GLN A 483 -10.28 14.13 -31.69
N PRO A 484 -11.46 13.86 -32.28
CA PRO A 484 -11.99 14.65 -33.40
C PRO A 484 -12.25 16.12 -33.09
N ASN A 485 -12.48 16.47 -31.83
CA ASN A 485 -12.74 17.85 -31.36
C ASN A 485 -11.48 18.60 -30.97
N ILE A 486 -10.29 18.09 -31.29
CA ILE A 486 -9.03 18.79 -30.97
C ILE A 486 -8.93 20.11 -31.70
N SER A 487 -8.61 21.17 -30.98
CA SER A 487 -8.38 22.51 -31.51
C SER A 487 -7.47 23.29 -30.57
N LEU A 488 -6.87 24.37 -31.04
CA LEU A 488 -6.07 25.27 -30.19
C LEU A 488 -6.91 25.81 -29.02
N HIS A 489 -8.18 26.14 -29.26
CA HIS A 489 -9.10 26.56 -28.20
C HIS A 489 -9.33 25.47 -27.16
N TRP A 490 -9.58 24.22 -27.59
CA TRP A 490 -9.76 23.08 -26.67
C TRP A 490 -8.51 22.89 -25.79
N ILE A 491 -7.32 22.90 -26.39
CA ILE A 491 -6.04 22.74 -25.68
C ILE A 491 -5.86 23.88 -24.66
N ALA A 492 -6.09 25.13 -25.05
CA ALA A 492 -5.93 26.28 -24.18
C ALA A 492 -6.90 26.26 -22.97
N THR A 493 -8.12 25.73 -23.17
CA THR A 493 -9.20 25.84 -22.20
C THR A 493 -9.45 24.56 -21.40
N GLN A 494 -9.10 23.39 -21.91
CA GLN A 494 -9.43 22.11 -21.23
C GLN A 494 -8.26 21.53 -20.40
N LEU A 495 -7.02 21.90 -20.67
CA LEU A 495 -5.88 21.42 -19.91
C LEU A 495 -5.60 22.30 -18.68
N PRO A 496 -5.06 21.71 -17.56
CA PRO A 496 -4.92 22.41 -16.28
C PRO A 496 -3.63 23.23 -16.19
N TRP A 497 -3.44 24.21 -17.06
CA TRP A 497 -2.25 25.06 -17.11
C TRP A 497 -2.07 25.89 -15.83
N ALA A 498 -0.92 25.81 -15.18
CA ALA A 498 -0.50 26.74 -14.15
C ALA A 498 0.33 27.91 -14.72
N SER A 499 1.01 27.68 -15.85
CA SER A 499 1.89 28.66 -16.53
C SER A 499 1.32 29.06 -17.88
N ASP A 500 1.10 30.36 -18.08
CA ASP A 500 0.73 30.91 -19.39
C ASP A 500 1.84 30.72 -20.42
N ALA A 501 3.11 30.76 -20.00
CA ALA A 501 4.25 30.55 -20.88
C ALA A 501 4.31 29.10 -21.41
N ASP A 502 4.04 28.10 -20.58
CA ASP A 502 4.02 26.68 -20.98
C ASP A 502 2.81 26.40 -21.87
N ARG A 503 1.66 26.99 -21.55
CA ARG A 503 0.47 26.94 -22.42
C ARG A 503 0.79 27.49 -23.82
N GLU A 504 1.36 28.69 -23.91
CA GLU A 504 1.66 29.32 -25.19
C GLU A 504 2.74 28.56 -25.97
N HIS A 505 3.76 28.05 -25.31
CA HIS A 505 4.77 27.20 -25.91
C HIS A 505 4.15 25.93 -26.53
N TYR A 506 3.21 25.29 -25.83
CA TYR A 506 2.50 24.10 -26.32
C TYR A 506 1.59 24.44 -27.52
N LEU A 507 0.87 25.55 -27.46
CA LEU A 507 0.04 26.03 -28.55
C LEU A 507 0.88 26.40 -29.81
N GLU A 508 2.06 27.00 -29.60
CA GLU A 508 2.99 27.28 -30.68
C GLU A 508 3.47 26.00 -31.38
N GLY A 509 3.78 24.94 -30.62
CA GLY A 509 4.11 23.65 -31.20
C GLY A 509 3.00 23.13 -32.12
N PHE A 510 1.73 23.24 -31.70
CA PHE A 510 0.58 22.84 -32.52
C PHE A 510 0.38 23.71 -33.74
N ARG A 511 0.54 25.05 -33.65
CA ARG A 511 0.46 25.95 -34.80
C ARG A 511 1.51 25.57 -35.86
N ARG A 512 2.75 25.33 -35.41
CA ARG A 512 3.82 24.89 -36.33
C ARG A 512 3.57 23.50 -36.91
N ALA A 513 2.91 22.64 -36.20
CA ALA A 513 2.47 21.33 -36.69
C ALA A 513 1.31 21.44 -37.72
N GLY A 514 0.62 22.58 -37.85
CA GLY A 514 -0.50 22.79 -38.78
C GLY A 514 -1.88 22.53 -38.16
N LEU A 515 -2.02 22.64 -36.83
CA LEU A 515 -3.32 22.66 -36.17
C LEU A 515 -3.82 24.12 -36.16
N GLY A 516 -4.89 24.38 -36.93
CA GLY A 516 -5.55 25.67 -37.00
C GLY A 516 -6.64 25.88 -35.93
#